data_9d832dfd031f43d587849815fafd6634
#
_entry.id   9d832dfd031f43d587849815fafd6634
#
_cell.length_a   1.000
_cell.length_b   1.000
_cell.length_c   1.000
_cell.angle_alpha   90.00
_cell.angle_beta   90.00
_cell.angle_gamma   90.00
#
_symmetry.space_group_name_H-M   'P 1'
#
loop_
_entity.id
_entity.type
_entity.pdbx_description
1 polymer ?
#
loop_
_entity_poly.entity_id
_entity_poly.type
_entity_poly.pdbx_seq_one_letter_code
_entity_poly.pdbx_strand_id
1 'polypeptide(L)'
;QIRNGTNTRQDGGDGNGGCYGQVHADGEVWMGAAWKVRRNLKSTLGTSLGGATGNGLFVNWMNVYNQKTIDSIIEIQWLTLDDDDGNIGNGTPNFSDIDSGFREQGFPGYDLDVLQFTNVTDLPDVPADVGPYSVNADVVALISPPVVNVDIHYQINGSGYLTVPMTPTGGDGFTGQIPAIGGTGF
;
A
#
# COMPACT_ATOMS: atom_id res chain seq x y z
N GLN A 1 -26.05 9.16 25.74
CA GLN A 1 -25.91 9.26 24.28
C GLN A 1 -25.64 7.85 23.76
N ILE A 2 -26.44 7.36 22.81
CA ILE A 2 -26.19 6.07 22.18
C ILE A 2 -25.03 6.28 21.19
N ARG A 3 -23.91 5.61 21.45
CA ARG A 3 -22.76 5.59 20.56
C ARG A 3 -23.04 4.65 19.40
N ASN A 4 -22.77 5.08 18.20
CA ASN A 4 -22.95 4.25 17.01
C ASN A 4 -21.71 4.35 16.10
N GLY A 5 -21.59 3.41 15.18
CA GLY A 5 -20.46 3.34 14.25
C GLY A 5 -20.45 4.42 13.16
N THR A 6 -21.41 5.32 13.15
CA THR A 6 -21.45 6.45 12.21
C THR A 6 -20.88 7.74 12.81
N ASN A 7 -20.10 7.63 13.89
CA ASN A 7 -19.43 8.78 14.49
C ASN A 7 -18.42 9.40 13.50
N THR A 8 -18.13 10.69 13.70
CA THR A 8 -17.23 11.48 12.86
C THR A 8 -15.87 11.72 13.51
N ARG A 9 -15.55 11.03 14.60
CA ARG A 9 -14.23 11.12 15.24
C ARG A 9 -13.21 10.35 14.41
N GLN A 10 -12.19 11.07 13.96
CA GLN A 10 -11.18 10.51 13.07
C GLN A 10 -9.87 10.24 13.81
N ASP A 11 -9.03 9.40 13.24
CA ASP A 11 -7.63 9.27 13.62
C ASP A 11 -6.92 10.62 13.47
N GLY A 12 -5.96 10.90 14.34
CA GLY A 12 -5.34 12.23 14.42
C GLY A 12 -6.00 13.18 15.43
N GLY A 13 -7.05 12.76 16.11
CA GLY A 13 -7.65 13.48 17.22
C GLY A 13 -8.41 14.74 16.82
N ASP A 14 -8.17 15.82 17.54
CA ASP A 14 -8.82 17.13 17.37
C ASP A 14 -8.10 18.05 16.36
N GLY A 15 -7.23 17.51 15.54
CA GLY A 15 -6.43 18.26 14.57
C GLY A 15 -5.05 18.69 15.07
N ASN A 16 -4.68 18.31 16.28
CA ASN A 16 -3.36 18.57 16.86
C ASN A 16 -2.36 17.41 16.74
N GLY A 17 -2.67 16.42 15.90
CA GLY A 17 -1.74 15.33 15.56
C GLY A 17 -1.62 14.24 16.61
N GLY A 18 -2.69 13.89 17.27
CA GLY A 18 -2.69 12.82 18.27
C GLY A 18 -4.09 12.28 18.59
N CYS A 19 -4.15 11.39 19.55
CA CYS A 19 -5.42 10.93 20.12
C CYS A 19 -6.11 12.09 20.89
N TYR A 20 -7.41 11.92 21.16
CA TYR A 20 -8.17 12.92 21.93
C TYR A 20 -7.73 13.01 23.40
N GLY A 21 -6.83 12.13 23.85
CA GLY A 21 -6.34 12.09 25.23
C GLY A 21 -7.42 11.68 26.24
N GLN A 22 -8.54 11.14 25.74
CA GLN A 22 -9.68 10.72 26.54
C GLN A 22 -10.17 9.36 26.04
N VAL A 23 -10.03 8.33 26.87
CA VAL A 23 -10.26 6.92 26.55
C VAL A 23 -11.60 6.63 25.83
N HIS A 24 -12.65 7.37 26.15
CA HIS A 24 -13.97 7.15 25.51
C HIS A 24 -14.00 7.75 24.10
N ALA A 25 -13.35 8.89 23.91
CA ALA A 25 -13.27 9.55 22.60
C ALA A 25 -12.35 8.77 21.66
N ASP A 26 -11.20 8.33 22.17
CA ASP A 26 -10.26 7.51 21.42
C ASP A 26 -10.88 6.16 21.05
N GLY A 27 -11.63 5.55 21.96
CA GLY A 27 -12.39 4.33 21.67
C GLY A 27 -13.47 4.48 20.60
N GLU A 28 -14.00 5.70 20.38
CA GLU A 28 -14.95 5.95 19.28
C GLU A 28 -14.27 5.95 17.91
N VAL A 29 -12.99 6.30 17.81
CA VAL A 29 -12.22 6.30 16.56
C VAL A 29 -12.14 4.88 16.00
N TRP A 30 -11.55 3.96 16.74
CA TRP A 30 -11.40 2.59 16.24
C TRP A 30 -12.73 1.83 16.15
N MET A 31 -13.70 2.10 17.03
CA MET A 31 -15.03 1.50 16.92
C MET A 31 -15.75 1.97 15.66
N GLY A 32 -15.56 3.21 15.26
CA GLY A 32 -16.05 3.73 14.01
C GLY A 32 -15.44 3.02 12.80
N ALA A 33 -14.12 2.80 12.80
CA ALA A 33 -13.44 2.01 11.78
C ALA A 33 -13.99 0.57 11.71
N ALA A 34 -14.01 -0.13 12.85
CA ALA A 34 -14.52 -1.51 12.92
C ALA A 34 -15.96 -1.63 12.39
N TRP A 35 -16.82 -0.66 12.70
CA TRP A 35 -18.20 -0.64 12.20
C TRP A 35 -18.25 -0.45 10.68
N LYS A 36 -17.40 0.43 10.12
CA LYS A 36 -17.32 0.69 8.69
C LYS A 36 -16.78 -0.52 7.93
N VAL A 37 -15.72 -1.14 8.44
CA VAL A 37 -15.22 -2.43 7.91
C VAL A 37 -16.34 -3.46 7.87
N ARG A 38 -17.03 -3.67 8.98
CA ARG A 38 -18.15 -4.62 9.04
C ARG A 38 -19.27 -4.27 8.07
N ARG A 39 -19.58 -2.99 7.87
CA ARG A 39 -20.56 -2.52 6.89
C ARG A 39 -20.10 -2.86 5.47
N ASN A 40 -18.85 -2.59 5.14
CA ASN A 40 -18.25 -2.87 3.83
C ASN A 40 -18.28 -4.37 3.54
N LEU A 41 -17.77 -5.20 4.46
CA LEU A 41 -17.84 -6.66 4.37
C LEU A 41 -19.27 -7.19 4.14
N LYS A 42 -20.26 -6.60 4.79
CA LYS A 42 -21.67 -6.99 4.56
C LYS A 42 -22.16 -6.58 3.18
N SER A 43 -21.65 -5.51 2.60
CA SER A 43 -21.95 -5.09 1.24
C SER A 43 -21.35 -6.05 0.21
N THR A 44 -20.11 -6.47 0.44
CA THR A 44 -19.36 -7.33 -0.50
C THR A 44 -19.74 -8.81 -0.36
N LEU A 45 -19.77 -9.34 0.87
CA LEU A 45 -19.97 -10.76 1.13
C LEU A 45 -21.42 -11.12 1.47
N GLY A 46 -22.32 -10.14 1.55
CA GLY A 46 -23.68 -10.31 2.02
C GLY A 46 -23.80 -10.23 3.55
N THR A 47 -25.04 -10.00 4.01
CA THR A 47 -25.34 -9.65 5.41
C THR A 47 -24.85 -10.70 6.42
N SER A 48 -25.05 -11.99 6.11
CA SER A 48 -24.70 -13.07 7.03
C SER A 48 -23.19 -13.29 7.10
N LEU A 49 -22.57 -13.59 5.95
CA LEU A 49 -21.13 -13.88 5.89
C LEU A 49 -20.29 -12.67 6.28
N GLY A 50 -20.54 -11.52 5.65
CA GLY A 50 -19.78 -10.28 5.97
C GLY A 50 -19.97 -9.84 7.42
N GLY A 51 -21.16 -10.06 8.00
CA GLY A 51 -21.39 -9.82 9.42
C GLY A 51 -20.59 -10.76 10.33
N ALA A 52 -20.51 -12.04 9.98
CA ALA A 52 -19.73 -13.04 10.71
C ALA A 52 -18.22 -12.75 10.60
N THR A 53 -17.72 -12.47 9.39
CA THR A 53 -16.32 -12.12 9.13
C THR A 53 -15.90 -10.88 9.93
N GLY A 54 -16.65 -9.77 9.84
CA GLY A 54 -16.33 -8.55 10.58
C GLY A 54 -16.38 -8.73 12.09
N ASN A 55 -17.31 -9.53 12.62
CA ASN A 55 -17.35 -9.85 14.05
C ASN A 55 -16.15 -10.72 14.46
N GLY A 56 -15.76 -11.69 13.62
CA GLY A 56 -14.60 -12.56 13.85
C GLY A 56 -13.30 -11.74 13.90
N LEU A 57 -13.07 -10.88 12.92
CA LEU A 57 -11.91 -9.98 12.90
C LEU A 57 -11.86 -9.11 14.16
N PHE A 58 -12.98 -8.50 14.54
CA PHE A 58 -13.05 -7.68 15.73
C PHE A 58 -12.70 -8.45 17.03
N VAL A 59 -13.28 -9.63 17.22
CA VAL A 59 -13.04 -10.45 18.41
C VAL A 59 -11.59 -10.94 18.45
N ASN A 60 -11.06 -11.41 17.32
CA ASN A 60 -9.68 -11.87 17.22
C ASN A 60 -8.71 -10.71 17.45
N TRP A 61 -8.98 -9.53 16.89
CA TRP A 61 -8.17 -8.35 17.14
C TRP A 61 -8.10 -7.99 18.63
N MET A 62 -9.19 -8.05 19.37
CA MET A 62 -9.16 -7.79 20.82
C MET A 62 -8.21 -8.72 21.59
N ASN A 63 -7.92 -9.92 21.07
CA ASN A 63 -6.99 -10.85 21.68
C ASN A 63 -5.52 -10.54 21.37
N VAL A 64 -5.25 -9.85 20.25
CA VAL A 64 -3.87 -9.54 19.82
C VAL A 64 -3.48 -8.09 20.11
N TYR A 65 -4.45 -7.22 20.35
CA TYR A 65 -4.19 -5.81 20.64
C TYR A 65 -3.51 -5.65 22.00
N ASN A 66 -2.32 -5.07 21.98
CA ASN A 66 -1.48 -4.89 23.17
C ASN A 66 -0.94 -3.45 23.30
N GLN A 67 -1.48 -2.50 22.53
CA GLN A 67 -1.08 -1.11 22.52
C GLN A 67 -1.88 -0.28 23.53
N LYS A 68 -1.38 0.91 23.85
CA LYS A 68 -2.03 1.86 24.76
C LYS A 68 -2.64 3.05 24.02
N THR A 69 -2.33 3.18 22.73
CA THR A 69 -2.75 4.31 21.87
C THR A 69 -3.49 3.78 20.66
N ILE A 70 -4.43 4.57 20.18
CA ILE A 70 -5.12 4.34 18.90
C ILE A 70 -4.26 4.92 17.80
N ASP A 71 -3.75 4.06 16.91
CA ASP A 71 -2.90 4.43 15.78
C ASP A 71 -3.04 3.43 14.63
N SER A 72 -2.29 3.62 13.54
CA SER A 72 -2.33 2.79 12.32
C SER A 72 -2.00 1.31 12.54
N ILE A 73 -1.35 0.93 13.64
CA ILE A 73 -1.07 -0.49 13.95
C ILE A 73 -2.35 -1.33 14.04
N ILE A 74 -3.48 -0.72 14.38
CA ILE A 74 -4.76 -1.42 14.48
C ILE A 74 -5.17 -1.98 13.12
N GLU A 75 -5.03 -1.19 12.06
CA GLU A 75 -5.33 -1.62 10.70
C GLU A 75 -4.39 -2.74 10.26
N ILE A 76 -3.08 -2.60 10.50
CA ILE A 76 -2.09 -3.64 10.21
C ILE A 76 -2.46 -4.96 10.92
N GLN A 77 -2.89 -4.90 12.18
CA GLN A 77 -3.33 -6.08 12.92
C GLN A 77 -4.59 -6.71 12.32
N TRP A 78 -5.55 -5.91 11.84
CA TRP A 78 -6.75 -6.42 11.17
C TRP A 78 -6.39 -7.08 9.84
N LEU A 79 -5.52 -6.48 9.05
CA LEU A 79 -5.02 -7.07 7.80
C LEU A 79 -4.26 -8.37 8.07
N THR A 80 -3.40 -8.41 9.10
CA THR A 80 -2.69 -9.63 9.50
C THR A 80 -3.64 -10.76 9.93
N LEU A 81 -4.79 -10.43 10.54
CA LEU A 81 -5.79 -11.41 10.92
C LEU A 81 -6.65 -11.90 9.73
N ASP A 82 -6.72 -11.13 8.68
CA ASP A 82 -7.43 -11.44 7.44
C ASP A 82 -6.53 -12.12 6.40
N ASP A 83 -5.22 -12.08 6.61
CA ASP A 83 -4.22 -12.58 5.69
C ASP A 83 -4.23 -14.10 5.60
N ASP A 84 -4.06 -14.65 4.41
CA ASP A 84 -4.13 -16.08 4.11
C ASP A 84 -2.81 -16.68 3.62
N ASP A 85 -1.78 -15.86 3.38
CA ASP A 85 -0.49 -16.35 2.86
C ASP A 85 0.75 -15.88 3.66
N GLY A 86 0.59 -14.99 4.65
CA GLY A 86 1.65 -14.46 5.50
C GLY A 86 2.31 -13.20 4.94
N ASN A 87 1.71 -12.58 3.93
CA ASN A 87 2.23 -11.37 3.28
C ASN A 87 1.13 -10.32 3.03
N ILE A 88 0.86 -9.48 3.99
CA ILE A 88 -0.12 -8.40 3.83
C ILE A 88 0.21 -7.40 2.73
N GLY A 89 1.48 -7.36 2.27
CA GLY A 89 1.93 -6.45 1.21
C GLY A 89 1.31 -6.74 -0.16
N ASN A 90 0.94 -8.00 -0.44
CA ASN A 90 0.25 -8.38 -1.68
C ASN A 90 -1.29 -8.29 -1.58
N GLY A 91 -1.80 -7.85 -0.43
CA GLY A 91 -3.22 -7.76 -0.11
C GLY A 91 -3.71 -8.96 0.69
N THR A 92 -4.91 -8.83 1.23
CA THR A 92 -5.57 -9.89 2.00
C THR A 92 -6.95 -10.16 1.40
N PRO A 93 -7.61 -11.30 1.70
CA PRO A 93 -8.92 -11.63 1.11
C PRO A 93 -9.97 -10.52 1.18
N ASN A 94 -9.97 -9.72 2.24
CA ASN A 94 -10.92 -8.63 2.42
C ASN A 94 -10.22 -7.25 2.52
N PHE A 95 -9.03 -7.12 1.96
CA PHE A 95 -8.20 -5.89 2.02
C PHE A 95 -9.00 -4.62 1.73
N SER A 96 -9.72 -4.59 0.61
CA SER A 96 -10.44 -3.39 0.16
C SER A 96 -11.52 -2.95 1.15
N ASP A 97 -12.21 -3.89 1.77
CA ASP A 97 -13.26 -3.61 2.76
C ASP A 97 -12.68 -3.11 4.09
N ILE A 98 -11.54 -3.67 4.49
CA ILE A 98 -10.82 -3.30 5.71
C ILE A 98 -10.20 -1.93 5.54
N ASP A 99 -9.32 -1.75 4.56
CA ASP A 99 -8.60 -0.49 4.30
C ASP A 99 -9.56 0.68 4.09
N SER A 100 -10.61 0.51 3.27
CA SER A 100 -11.62 1.55 3.08
C SER A 100 -12.34 1.91 4.38
N GLY A 101 -12.62 0.96 5.24
CA GLY A 101 -13.26 1.20 6.52
C GLY A 101 -12.40 2.03 7.48
N PHE A 102 -11.09 1.74 7.50
CA PHE A 102 -10.12 2.49 8.29
C PHE A 102 -9.87 3.88 7.71
N ARG A 103 -9.64 4.01 6.39
CA ARG A 103 -9.47 5.33 5.73
C ARG A 103 -10.70 6.23 5.90
N GLU A 104 -11.90 5.68 5.81
CA GLU A 104 -13.13 6.46 6.05
C GLU A 104 -13.22 6.98 7.50
N GLN A 105 -12.53 6.34 8.45
CA GLN A 105 -12.41 6.82 9.83
C GLN A 105 -11.19 7.75 10.04
N GLY A 106 -10.44 8.07 8.99
CA GLY A 106 -9.31 8.99 9.03
C GLY A 106 -7.95 8.34 9.31
N PHE A 107 -7.87 7.01 9.37
CA PHE A 107 -6.58 6.31 9.40
C PHE A 107 -5.85 6.49 8.06
N PRO A 108 -4.51 6.44 8.04
CA PRO A 108 -3.74 6.64 6.82
C PRO A 108 -3.97 5.55 5.77
N GLY A 109 -4.42 4.37 6.21
CA GLY A 109 -4.55 3.19 5.37
C GLY A 109 -3.23 2.43 5.22
N TYR A 110 -3.28 1.31 4.51
CA TYR A 110 -2.14 0.48 4.20
C TYR A 110 -1.88 0.49 2.68
N ASP A 111 -0.66 0.83 2.28
CA ASP A 111 -0.29 0.84 0.87
C ASP A 111 0.27 -0.52 0.47
N LEU A 112 -0.34 -1.15 -0.55
CA LEU A 112 0.10 -2.45 -1.05
C LEU A 112 1.41 -2.34 -1.84
N ASP A 113 2.23 -3.38 -1.74
CA ASP A 113 3.36 -3.61 -2.63
C ASP A 113 2.81 -4.12 -3.98
N VAL A 114 2.57 -3.20 -4.91
CA VAL A 114 1.94 -3.53 -6.20
C VAL A 114 2.90 -4.10 -7.22
N LEU A 115 4.19 -3.76 -7.11
CA LEU A 115 5.26 -4.17 -8.03
C LEU A 115 6.50 -4.56 -7.24
N GLN A 116 7.18 -5.58 -7.72
CA GLN A 116 8.50 -5.96 -7.25
C GLN A 116 9.50 -5.81 -8.40
N PHE A 117 10.61 -5.12 -8.15
CA PHE A 117 11.74 -5.01 -9.08
C PHE A 117 12.89 -5.87 -8.58
N THR A 118 13.40 -6.74 -9.46
CA THR A 118 14.57 -7.57 -9.18
C THR A 118 15.51 -7.57 -10.38
N ASN A 119 16.74 -8.03 -10.19
CA ASN A 119 17.73 -8.11 -11.25
C ASN A 119 17.92 -6.82 -12.05
N VAL A 120 17.71 -5.66 -11.40
CA VAL A 120 17.91 -4.36 -12.03
C VAL A 120 19.38 -4.16 -12.31
N THR A 121 19.71 -3.81 -13.57
CA THR A 121 21.11 -3.54 -13.95
C THR A 121 21.69 -2.40 -13.14
N ASP A 122 22.76 -2.67 -12.43
CA ASP A 122 23.62 -1.65 -11.80
C ASP A 122 24.64 -1.16 -12.85
N LEU A 123 24.50 0.09 -13.26
CA LEU A 123 25.41 0.69 -14.24
C LEU A 123 26.62 1.26 -13.51
N PRO A 124 27.87 0.87 -13.91
CA PRO A 124 29.05 1.46 -13.31
C PRO A 124 29.19 2.94 -13.69
N ASP A 125 29.85 3.69 -12.81
CA ASP A 125 30.32 5.02 -13.14
C ASP A 125 31.32 4.97 -14.29
N VAL A 126 30.93 5.48 -15.46
CA VAL A 126 31.79 5.50 -16.65
C VAL A 126 31.99 6.91 -17.15
N PRO A 127 33.15 7.22 -17.78
CA PRO A 127 33.31 8.52 -18.43
C PRO A 127 32.19 8.78 -19.42
N ALA A 128 31.76 10.05 -19.54
CA ALA A 128 30.79 10.49 -20.54
C ALA A 128 31.20 9.97 -21.92
N ASP A 129 30.26 9.69 -22.80
CA ASP A 129 30.40 9.23 -24.20
C ASP A 129 30.61 7.72 -24.44
N VAL A 130 30.55 6.90 -23.42
CA VAL A 130 30.39 5.47 -23.59
C VAL A 130 28.88 5.15 -23.51
N GLY A 131 28.35 4.59 -24.55
CA GLY A 131 26.93 4.20 -24.61
C GLY A 131 26.62 3.58 -25.96
N PRO A 132 25.41 3.09 -26.21
CA PRO A 132 24.24 3.08 -25.32
C PRO A 132 24.43 2.15 -24.12
N TYR A 133 23.74 2.47 -23.01
CA TYR A 133 23.79 1.65 -21.78
C TYR A 133 22.58 0.72 -21.74
N SER A 134 22.82 -0.58 -21.73
CA SER A 134 21.76 -1.57 -21.60
C SER A 134 21.31 -1.68 -20.14
N VAL A 135 20.02 -1.57 -19.91
CA VAL A 135 19.36 -1.75 -18.60
C VAL A 135 18.39 -2.91 -18.73
N ASN A 136 18.52 -3.85 -17.81
CA ASN A 136 17.58 -4.96 -17.66
C ASN A 136 16.94 -4.88 -16.28
N ALA A 137 15.72 -5.37 -16.17
CA ALA A 137 15.02 -5.54 -14.90
C ALA A 137 14.01 -6.67 -15.03
N ASP A 138 13.77 -7.37 -13.94
CA ASP A 138 12.60 -8.21 -13.82
C ASP A 138 11.56 -7.42 -12.99
N VAL A 139 10.34 -7.34 -13.51
CA VAL A 139 9.24 -6.56 -12.90
C VAL A 139 8.03 -7.45 -12.73
N VAL A 140 7.75 -7.81 -11.50
CA VAL A 140 6.64 -8.70 -11.13
C VAL A 140 5.49 -7.87 -10.60
N ALA A 141 4.29 -8.07 -11.15
CA ALA A 141 3.07 -7.57 -10.52
C ALA A 141 2.71 -8.49 -9.35
N LEU A 142 2.67 -7.95 -8.14
CA LEU A 142 2.25 -8.69 -6.94
C LEU A 142 0.74 -8.74 -6.80
N ILE A 143 0.03 -7.83 -7.51
CA ILE A 143 -1.42 -7.78 -7.58
C ILE A 143 -1.88 -7.64 -9.04
N SER A 144 -3.15 -7.98 -9.32
CA SER A 144 -3.77 -7.73 -10.64
C SER A 144 -4.07 -6.23 -10.84
N PRO A 145 -3.91 -5.65 -12.05
CA PRO A 145 -3.57 -6.29 -13.33
C PRO A 145 -2.06 -6.52 -13.53
N PRO A 146 -1.68 -7.32 -14.55
CA PRO A 146 -0.27 -7.56 -14.86
C PRO A 146 0.44 -6.26 -15.33
N VAL A 147 1.76 -6.27 -15.27
CA VAL A 147 2.60 -5.17 -15.78
C VAL A 147 2.37 -5.03 -17.29
N VAL A 148 2.04 -3.83 -17.74
CA VAL A 148 1.75 -3.54 -19.16
C VAL A 148 2.92 -2.81 -19.80
N ASN A 149 3.49 -1.82 -19.10
CA ASN A 149 4.59 -1.00 -19.59
C ASN A 149 5.62 -0.81 -18.47
N VAL A 150 6.88 -0.81 -18.85
CA VAL A 150 8.02 -0.46 -17.99
C VAL A 150 8.86 0.57 -18.73
N ASP A 151 9.23 1.63 -18.06
CA ASP A 151 10.01 2.72 -18.63
C ASP A 151 11.27 2.98 -17.80
N ILE A 152 12.36 3.34 -18.49
CA ILE A 152 13.57 3.87 -17.87
C ILE A 152 13.43 5.40 -17.81
N HIS A 153 13.53 5.95 -16.61
CA HIS A 153 13.65 7.39 -16.41
C HIS A 153 15.11 7.73 -16.09
N TYR A 154 15.73 8.57 -16.90
CA TYR A 154 17.11 8.98 -16.71
C TYR A 154 17.28 10.50 -16.82
N GLN A 155 18.35 11.00 -16.27
CA GLN A 155 18.64 12.44 -16.24
C GLN A 155 20.08 12.69 -16.73
N ILE A 156 20.26 13.79 -17.45
CA ILE A 156 21.57 14.24 -17.94
C ILE A 156 21.91 15.56 -17.24
N ASN A 157 22.99 15.58 -16.46
CA ASN A 157 23.55 16.81 -15.84
C ASN A 157 22.52 17.68 -15.10
N GLY A 158 21.60 17.05 -14.38
CA GLY A 158 20.57 17.79 -13.63
C GLY A 158 19.45 18.41 -14.50
N SER A 159 19.35 18.03 -15.79
CA SER A 159 18.20 18.36 -16.64
C SER A 159 16.91 17.70 -16.15
N GLY A 160 15.80 17.98 -16.82
CA GLY A 160 14.56 17.20 -16.61
C GLY A 160 14.76 15.71 -16.96
N TYR A 161 13.91 14.86 -16.40
CA TYR A 161 13.93 13.44 -16.73
C TYR A 161 13.54 13.19 -18.18
N LEU A 162 14.28 12.29 -18.82
CA LEU A 162 13.99 11.70 -20.11
C LEU A 162 13.49 10.27 -19.90
N THR A 163 12.67 9.78 -20.84
CA THR A 163 12.03 8.46 -20.73
C THR A 163 12.36 7.61 -21.92
N VAL A 164 12.69 6.35 -21.67
CA VAL A 164 12.88 5.31 -22.68
C VAL A 164 12.02 4.10 -22.32
N PRO A 165 11.14 3.63 -23.23
CA PRO A 165 10.37 2.43 -22.98
C PRO A 165 11.27 1.19 -22.98
N MET A 166 10.98 0.25 -22.08
CA MET A 166 11.61 -1.06 -22.06
C MET A 166 10.80 -2.07 -22.88
N THR A 167 11.50 -3.02 -23.50
CA THR A 167 10.91 -4.09 -24.29
C THR A 167 10.84 -5.36 -23.45
N PRO A 168 9.69 -6.06 -23.37
CA PRO A 168 9.59 -7.35 -22.72
C PRO A 168 10.54 -8.37 -23.37
N THR A 169 11.24 -9.16 -22.55
CA THR A 169 12.14 -10.24 -23.01
C THR A 169 11.56 -11.65 -22.78
N GLY A 170 10.39 -11.71 -22.17
CA GLY A 170 9.68 -12.94 -21.79
C GLY A 170 9.65 -13.13 -20.27
N GLY A 171 8.60 -13.76 -19.76
CA GLY A 171 8.34 -13.81 -18.32
C GLY A 171 8.19 -12.41 -17.75
N ASP A 172 8.89 -12.13 -16.66
CA ASP A 172 8.87 -10.83 -15.96
C ASP A 172 10.00 -9.89 -16.44
N GLY A 173 10.83 -10.35 -17.40
CA GLY A 173 12.01 -9.64 -17.87
C GLY A 173 11.71 -8.50 -18.83
N PHE A 174 12.41 -7.39 -18.65
CA PHE A 174 12.38 -6.21 -19.51
C PHE A 174 13.80 -5.73 -19.81
N THR A 175 14.00 -5.18 -21.02
CA THR A 175 15.27 -4.58 -21.44
C THR A 175 15.05 -3.26 -22.13
N GLY A 176 15.95 -2.32 -21.91
CA GLY A 176 15.95 -1.03 -22.57
C GLY A 176 17.36 -0.47 -22.71
N GLN A 177 17.50 0.63 -23.44
CA GLN A 177 18.81 1.26 -23.63
C GLN A 177 18.73 2.76 -23.38
N ILE A 178 19.51 3.25 -22.44
CA ILE A 178 19.78 4.67 -22.32
C ILE A 178 20.71 5.06 -23.47
N PRO A 179 20.32 6.02 -24.34
CA PRO A 179 21.14 6.44 -25.47
C PRO A 179 22.52 6.94 -25.04
N ALA A 180 23.51 6.77 -25.91
CA ALA A 180 24.79 7.45 -25.71
C ALA A 180 24.57 8.96 -25.68
N ILE A 181 25.10 9.60 -24.65
CA ILE A 181 25.14 11.06 -24.58
C ILE A 181 26.28 11.49 -25.44
N GLY A 182 25.98 12.00 -26.65
CA GLY A 182 27.03 12.49 -27.57
C GLY A 182 27.90 13.53 -26.85
N GLY A 183 29.12 13.15 -26.53
CA GLY A 183 30.04 13.98 -25.82
C GLY A 183 30.43 15.20 -26.62
N THR A 184 29.97 16.37 -26.23
CA THR A 184 30.74 17.59 -26.39
C THR A 184 31.23 17.95 -24.99
N GLY A 185 32.52 17.81 -24.84
CA GLY A 185 33.25 17.86 -23.60
C GLY A 185 32.82 18.87 -22.57
N PHE A 186 33.25 18.56 -21.39
CA PHE A 186 33.31 19.42 -20.24
C PHE A 186 34.04 20.71 -20.55
#